data_31d42f8a1abee7f3addb5f7db3c3044c
#
_entry.id   31d42f8a1abee7f3addb5f7db3c3044c
#
_cell.length_a   1.000
_cell.length_b   1.000
_cell.length_c   1.000
_cell.angle_alpha   90.00
_cell.angle_beta   90.00
_cell.angle_gamma   90.00
#
_symmetry.space_group_name_H-M   'P 1'
#
loop_
_entity.id
_entity.type
_entity.pdbx_description
1 polymer ?
#
loop_
_entity_poly.entity_id
_entity_poly.type
_entity_poly.pdbx_seq_one_letter_code
_entity_poly.pdbx_strand_id
1 'polypeptide(L)'
;HIEEIQDQVELELMRSEERKVARSYVLYREERTRVRKEETTDEQAQQKEPGIKVILDDSTEATLDIRRINTIVEEACEGLEDVSAEEIIDEAKKNLYDGVTMEDVRTSLVMTARTLVENEPNYTFVTARILLDNLRTEALSFLEVKEEATQAEMEKLYPDVLETFIQKGIENEIVNPEL
;
A
#
# COMPACT_ATOMS: atom_id res chain seq x y z
N HIS A 1 8.22 30.47 18.93
CA HIS A 1 8.11 29.13 18.31
C HIS A 1 6.91 28.40 18.86
N ILE A 2 6.28 27.50 18.06
CA ILE A 2 5.03 26.81 18.46
C ILE A 2 5.23 25.94 19.70
N GLU A 3 6.39 25.33 19.83
CA GLU A 3 6.75 24.47 20.97
C GLU A 3 6.81 25.24 22.29
N GLU A 4 7.35 26.45 22.28
CA GLU A 4 7.39 27.32 23.47
C GLU A 4 6.00 27.74 23.96
N ILE A 5 5.06 27.94 23.01
CA ILE A 5 3.66 28.24 23.35
C ILE A 5 2.99 26.99 23.95
N GLN A 6 3.27 25.82 23.42
CA GLN A 6 2.73 24.56 23.91
C GLN A 6 3.25 24.24 25.33
N ASP A 7 4.53 24.50 25.59
CA ASP A 7 5.14 24.33 26.92
C ASP A 7 4.53 25.31 27.96
N GLN A 8 4.24 26.54 27.50
CA GLN A 8 3.57 27.51 28.38
C GLN A 8 2.12 27.10 28.68
N VAL A 9 1.38 26.60 27.72
CA VAL A 9 0.02 26.08 27.91
C VAL A 9 0.01 24.91 28.89
N GLU A 10 0.96 23.99 28.76
CA GLU A 10 1.12 22.85 29.65
C GLU A 10 1.42 23.29 31.08
N LEU A 11 2.33 24.26 31.27
CA LEU A 11 2.66 24.82 32.56
C LEU A 11 1.46 25.50 33.21
N GLU A 12 0.66 26.25 32.47
CA GLU A 12 -0.55 26.91 33.01
C GLU A 12 -1.65 25.90 33.34
N LEU A 13 -1.82 24.84 32.52
CA LEU A 13 -2.75 23.75 32.84
C LEU A 13 -2.33 22.94 34.06
N MET A 14 -1.01 22.76 34.28
CA MET A 14 -0.50 22.12 35.51
C MET A 14 -0.64 22.98 36.76
N ARG A 15 -0.60 24.32 36.60
CA ARG A 15 -0.83 25.27 37.69
C ARG A 15 -2.32 25.44 38.06
N SER A 16 -3.19 25.24 37.06
CA SER A 16 -4.63 25.19 37.30
C SER A 16 -4.98 23.94 38.12
N GLU A 17 -5.98 24.00 38.98
CA GLU A 17 -6.42 22.82 39.74
C GLU A 17 -7.05 21.71 38.90
N GLU A 18 -7.15 21.90 37.61
CA GLU A 18 -7.76 21.03 36.61
C GLU A 18 -6.80 19.90 36.12
N ARG A 19 -6.30 19.09 37.06
CA ARG A 19 -5.33 18.00 36.81
C ARG A 19 -5.74 17.01 35.74
N LYS A 20 -7.05 16.79 35.53
CA LYS A 20 -7.56 15.87 34.52
C LYS A 20 -7.36 16.44 33.10
N VAL A 21 -7.59 17.76 32.96
CA VAL A 21 -7.40 18.46 31.68
C VAL A 21 -5.92 18.53 31.29
N ALA A 22 -5.07 18.87 32.26
CA ALA A 22 -3.61 18.86 32.06
C ALA A 22 -3.10 17.49 31.58
N ARG A 23 -3.52 16.41 32.23
CA ARG A 23 -3.14 15.06 31.86
C ARG A 23 -3.63 14.67 30.44
N SER A 24 -4.87 15.02 30.11
CA SER A 24 -5.42 14.75 28.77
C SER A 24 -4.68 15.53 27.70
N TYR A 25 -4.26 16.77 27.98
CA TYR A 25 -3.50 17.60 27.06
C TYR A 25 -2.09 17.03 26.81
N VAL A 26 -1.39 16.60 27.85
CA VAL A 26 -0.06 15.96 27.72
C VAL A 26 -0.14 14.68 26.88
N LEU A 27 -1.10 13.80 27.18
CA LEU A 27 -1.30 12.57 26.40
C LEU A 27 -1.63 12.85 24.93
N TYR A 28 -2.50 13.83 24.67
CA TYR A 28 -2.83 14.26 23.30
C TYR A 28 -1.60 14.82 22.57
N ARG A 29 -0.78 15.62 23.25
CA ARG A 29 0.47 16.18 22.70
C ARG A 29 1.49 15.09 22.36
N GLU A 30 1.67 14.13 23.28
CA GLU A 30 2.57 12.98 23.06
C GLU A 30 2.11 12.14 21.88
N GLU A 31 0.83 11.84 21.77
CA GLU A 31 0.27 11.08 20.67
C GLU A 31 0.41 11.81 19.33
N ARG A 32 0.12 13.11 19.30
CA ARG A 32 0.35 13.94 18.10
C ARG A 32 1.83 14.04 17.71
N THR A 33 2.72 14.09 18.69
CA THR A 33 4.16 14.10 18.44
C THR A 33 4.65 12.75 17.91
N ARG A 34 4.07 11.64 18.40
CA ARG A 34 4.34 10.30 17.90
C ARG A 34 3.87 10.15 16.44
N VAL A 35 2.63 10.50 16.15
CA VAL A 35 2.07 10.46 14.78
C VAL A 35 2.90 11.32 13.83
N ARG A 36 3.28 12.55 14.22
CA ARG A 36 4.16 13.39 13.37
C ARG A 36 5.56 12.82 13.19
N LYS A 37 6.10 12.14 14.20
CA LYS A 37 7.40 11.46 14.06
C LYS A 37 7.30 10.24 13.15
N GLU A 38 6.22 9.49 13.23
CA GLU A 38 5.92 8.38 12.32
C GLU A 38 5.75 8.92 10.88
N GLU A 39 4.93 9.95 10.66
CA GLU A 39 4.76 10.63 9.37
C GLU A 39 6.09 11.23 8.83
N THR A 40 6.89 11.90 9.69
CA THR A 40 8.19 12.46 9.28
C THR A 40 9.28 11.42 9.11
N THR A 41 9.19 10.28 9.80
CA THR A 41 10.12 9.16 9.61
C THR A 41 9.84 8.49 8.26
N ASP A 42 8.56 8.35 7.90
CA ASP A 42 8.15 7.84 6.59
C ASP A 42 8.54 8.81 5.45
N GLU A 43 8.35 10.13 5.64
CA GLU A 43 8.79 11.13 4.67
C GLU A 43 10.32 11.26 4.56
N GLN A 44 11.08 11.06 5.65
CA GLN A 44 12.54 11.12 5.65
C GLN A 44 13.21 9.81 5.23
N ALA A 45 12.57 8.67 5.44
CA ALA A 45 13.02 7.39 4.90
C ALA A 45 12.92 7.39 3.36
N GLN A 46 11.89 8.04 2.81
CA GLN A 46 11.69 8.18 1.37
C GLN A 46 12.69 9.13 0.68
N GLN A 47 13.36 10.03 1.41
CA GLN A 47 14.34 10.95 0.85
C GLN A 47 15.79 10.44 0.88
N LYS A 48 16.07 9.29 1.47
CA LYS A 48 17.44 8.75 1.67
C LYS A 48 17.77 7.47 0.95
N GLU A 49 16.81 6.75 0.40
CA GLU A 49 17.13 5.62 -0.46
C GLU A 49 17.15 6.11 -1.91
N PRO A 50 18.24 5.89 -2.68
CA PRO A 50 18.19 6.07 -4.12
C PRO A 50 17.07 5.17 -4.63
N GLY A 51 16.00 5.79 -5.20
CA GLY A 51 14.84 5.05 -5.67
C GLY A 51 15.29 3.98 -6.64
N ILE A 52 14.92 2.73 -6.38
CA ILE A 52 15.23 1.59 -7.26
C ILE A 52 14.62 1.90 -8.62
N LYS A 53 15.44 1.85 -9.67
CA LYS A 53 14.97 2.00 -11.04
C LYS A 53 14.40 0.68 -11.52
N VAL A 54 13.21 0.74 -12.09
CA VAL A 54 12.53 -0.42 -12.67
C VAL A 54 12.27 -0.19 -14.15
N ILE A 55 12.21 -1.28 -14.88
CA ILE A 55 11.82 -1.30 -16.29
C ILE A 55 10.33 -1.67 -16.34
N LEU A 56 9.52 -0.77 -16.88
CA LEU A 56 8.09 -1.01 -17.08
C LEU A 56 7.85 -1.96 -18.29
N ASP A 57 6.62 -2.43 -18.42
CA ASP A 57 6.21 -3.37 -19.47
C ASP A 57 6.40 -2.80 -20.90
N ASP A 58 6.39 -1.46 -21.04
CA ASP A 58 6.69 -0.73 -22.27
C ASP A 58 8.19 -0.47 -22.52
N SER A 59 9.07 -1.07 -21.72
CA SER A 59 10.53 -0.89 -21.73
C SER A 59 11.00 0.53 -21.33
N THR A 60 10.16 1.34 -20.71
CA THR A 60 10.57 2.63 -20.13
C THR A 60 11.13 2.44 -18.72
N GLU A 61 12.10 3.30 -18.34
CA GLU A 61 12.62 3.32 -16.98
C GLU A 61 11.77 4.23 -16.11
N ALA A 62 11.36 3.72 -14.94
CA ALA A 62 10.66 4.48 -13.92
C ALA A 62 11.31 4.26 -12.55
N THR A 63 10.97 5.09 -11.59
CA THR A 63 11.32 4.85 -10.18
C THR A 63 10.24 3.98 -9.56
N LEU A 64 10.65 2.90 -8.89
CA LEU A 64 9.73 1.99 -8.21
C LEU A 64 8.91 2.75 -7.15
N ASP A 65 7.59 2.69 -7.28
CA ASP A 65 6.68 3.21 -6.26
C ASP A 65 6.55 2.23 -5.09
N ILE A 66 7.41 2.41 -4.09
CA ILE A 66 7.43 1.59 -2.86
C ILE A 66 6.10 1.74 -2.10
N ARG A 67 5.42 2.90 -2.18
CA ARG A 67 4.13 3.10 -1.51
C ARG A 67 3.07 2.17 -2.09
N ARG A 68 3.04 2.06 -3.42
CA ARG A 68 2.14 1.14 -4.11
C ARG A 68 2.37 -0.31 -3.67
N ILE A 69 3.65 -0.74 -3.57
CA ILE A 69 4.00 -2.08 -3.08
C ILE A 69 3.51 -2.28 -1.64
N ASN A 70 3.76 -1.32 -0.75
CA ASN A 70 3.30 -1.39 0.63
C ASN A 70 1.77 -1.54 0.70
N THR A 71 1.03 -0.70 -0.04
CA THR A 71 -0.44 -0.77 -0.09
C THR A 71 -0.94 -2.13 -0.56
N ILE A 72 -0.36 -2.70 -1.63
CA ILE A 72 -0.74 -4.03 -2.15
C ILE A 72 -0.57 -5.11 -1.08
N VAL A 73 0.58 -5.11 -0.39
CA VAL A 73 0.88 -6.13 0.62
C VAL A 73 0.05 -5.93 1.88
N GLU A 74 -0.17 -4.69 2.32
CA GLU A 74 -1.04 -4.35 3.46
C GLU A 74 -2.50 -4.78 3.19
N GLU A 75 -3.07 -4.44 2.03
CA GLU A 75 -4.41 -4.88 1.62
C GLU A 75 -4.49 -6.42 1.53
N ALA A 76 -3.41 -7.08 1.08
CA ALA A 76 -3.37 -8.54 1.01
C ALA A 76 -3.37 -9.20 2.40
N CYS A 77 -2.80 -8.56 3.41
CA CYS A 77 -2.77 -9.03 4.80
C CYS A 77 -4.03 -8.66 5.59
N GLU A 78 -4.86 -7.72 5.11
CA GLU A 78 -6.01 -7.21 5.84
C GLU A 78 -6.98 -8.32 6.26
N GLY A 79 -7.34 -8.33 7.56
CA GLY A 79 -8.28 -9.31 8.14
C GLY A 79 -7.75 -10.74 8.25
N LEU A 80 -6.45 -10.97 8.08
CA LEU A 80 -5.80 -12.25 8.33
C LEU A 80 -5.03 -12.19 9.64
N GLU A 81 -5.04 -13.28 10.41
CA GLU A 81 -4.29 -13.41 11.65
C GLU A 81 -2.90 -13.98 11.39
N ASP A 82 -1.92 -13.62 12.22
CA ASP A 82 -0.56 -14.15 12.23
C ASP A 82 0.24 -13.94 10.91
N VAL A 83 -0.11 -12.92 10.12
CA VAL A 83 0.63 -12.50 8.92
C VAL A 83 1.18 -11.09 9.10
N SER A 84 2.35 -10.81 8.52
CA SER A 84 3.02 -9.51 8.58
C SER A 84 3.32 -8.98 7.18
N ALA A 85 2.76 -7.82 6.84
CA ALA A 85 3.08 -7.11 5.61
C ALA A 85 4.55 -6.66 5.60
N GLU A 86 5.05 -6.21 6.74
CA GLU A 86 6.42 -5.72 6.91
C GLU A 86 7.45 -6.82 6.60
N GLU A 87 7.21 -8.06 7.06
CA GLU A 87 8.08 -9.21 6.80
C GLU A 87 8.19 -9.51 5.29
N ILE A 88 7.05 -9.46 4.57
CA ILE A 88 7.03 -9.67 3.11
C ILE A 88 7.79 -8.55 2.40
N ILE A 89 7.54 -7.29 2.77
CA ILE A 89 8.14 -6.11 2.15
C ILE A 89 9.65 -6.12 2.35
N ASP A 90 10.13 -6.38 3.57
CA ASP A 90 11.56 -6.38 3.90
C ASP A 90 12.29 -7.51 3.20
N GLU A 91 11.69 -8.69 3.10
CA GLU A 91 12.30 -9.82 2.40
C GLU A 91 12.29 -9.61 0.89
N ALA A 92 11.20 -9.07 0.33
CA ALA A 92 11.11 -8.74 -1.08
C ALA A 92 12.14 -7.67 -1.49
N LYS A 93 12.31 -6.62 -0.68
CA LYS A 93 13.31 -5.55 -0.93
C LYS A 93 14.74 -6.08 -1.10
N LYS A 94 15.11 -7.16 -0.40
CA LYS A 94 16.45 -7.78 -0.53
C LYS A 94 16.71 -8.36 -1.92
N ASN A 95 15.66 -8.69 -2.65
CA ASN A 95 15.72 -9.27 -3.99
C ASN A 95 15.63 -8.22 -5.10
N LEU A 96 15.38 -6.94 -4.77
CA LEU A 96 15.25 -5.87 -5.74
C LEU A 96 16.63 -5.23 -6.02
N TYR A 97 16.84 -4.86 -7.29
CA TYR A 97 18.05 -4.20 -7.77
C TYR A 97 17.71 -3.20 -8.89
N ASP A 98 18.61 -2.28 -9.18
CA ASP A 98 18.42 -1.30 -10.26
C ASP A 98 18.32 -1.98 -11.63
N GLY A 99 17.26 -1.69 -12.37
CA GLY A 99 16.97 -2.30 -13.67
C GLY A 99 16.12 -3.57 -13.59
N VAL A 100 15.57 -3.93 -12.41
CA VAL A 100 14.60 -5.02 -12.29
C VAL A 100 13.33 -4.68 -13.07
N THR A 101 12.69 -5.68 -13.69
CA THR A 101 11.40 -5.44 -14.38
C THR A 101 10.24 -5.38 -13.39
N MET A 102 9.16 -4.68 -13.74
CA MET A 102 7.95 -4.66 -12.90
C MET A 102 7.35 -6.06 -12.74
N GLU A 103 7.46 -6.91 -13.75
CA GLU A 103 7.05 -8.32 -13.68
C GLU A 103 7.86 -9.09 -12.63
N ASP A 104 9.19 -8.89 -12.59
CA ASP A 104 10.06 -9.52 -11.59
C ASP A 104 9.76 -9.00 -10.17
N VAL A 105 9.44 -7.71 -10.03
CA VAL A 105 9.00 -7.14 -8.74
C VAL A 105 7.73 -7.82 -8.25
N ARG A 106 6.70 -7.92 -9.10
CA ARG A 106 5.44 -8.61 -8.79
C ARG A 106 5.67 -10.08 -8.45
N THR A 107 6.48 -10.76 -9.25
CA THR A 107 6.85 -12.17 -9.01
C THR A 107 7.60 -12.33 -7.69
N SER A 108 8.52 -11.43 -7.35
CA SER A 108 9.25 -11.45 -6.09
C SER A 108 8.32 -11.36 -4.87
N LEU A 109 7.32 -10.47 -4.90
CA LEU A 109 6.33 -10.35 -3.84
C LEU A 109 5.54 -11.66 -3.62
N VAL A 110 5.06 -12.25 -4.73
CA VAL A 110 4.34 -13.52 -4.69
C VAL A 110 5.21 -14.64 -4.13
N MET A 111 6.47 -14.75 -4.61
CA MET A 111 7.38 -15.80 -4.17
C MET A 111 7.77 -15.63 -2.70
N THR A 112 7.99 -14.39 -2.26
CA THR A 112 8.28 -14.10 -0.85
C THR A 112 7.12 -14.52 0.05
N ALA A 113 5.89 -14.09 -0.26
CA ALA A 113 4.72 -14.48 0.51
C ALA A 113 4.52 -16.02 0.52
N ARG A 114 4.81 -16.69 -0.61
CA ARG A 114 4.71 -18.14 -0.73
C ARG A 114 5.72 -18.89 0.16
N THR A 115 6.93 -18.37 0.34
CA THR A 115 7.93 -19.03 1.22
C THR A 115 7.48 -19.01 2.67
N LEU A 116 6.72 -18.00 3.08
CA LEU A 116 6.22 -17.85 4.45
C LEU A 116 5.05 -18.80 4.78
N VAL A 117 4.43 -19.43 3.77
CA VAL A 117 3.35 -20.43 3.97
C VAL A 117 3.79 -21.63 4.82
N GLU A 118 5.07 -21.98 4.79
CA GLU A 118 5.60 -23.07 5.62
C GLU A 118 5.57 -22.74 7.11
N ASN A 119 5.65 -21.45 7.45
CA ASN A 119 5.64 -20.96 8.84
C ASN A 119 4.20 -20.70 9.29
N GLU A 120 3.38 -20.05 8.44
CA GLU A 120 1.99 -19.68 8.70
C GLU A 120 1.12 -19.90 7.46
N PRO A 121 0.16 -20.86 7.49
CA PRO A 121 -0.70 -21.19 6.35
C PRO A 121 -1.53 -20.01 5.81
N ASN A 122 -1.82 -18.99 6.62
CA ASN A 122 -2.56 -17.81 6.20
C ASN A 122 -1.86 -17.00 5.12
N TYR A 123 -0.54 -17.13 4.96
CA TYR A 123 0.18 -16.56 3.82
C TYR A 123 -0.25 -17.12 2.47
N THR A 124 -0.98 -18.25 2.42
CA THR A 124 -1.61 -18.74 1.20
C THR A 124 -2.65 -17.74 0.68
N PHE A 125 -3.45 -17.15 1.58
CA PHE A 125 -4.42 -16.13 1.21
C PHE A 125 -3.74 -14.83 0.80
N VAL A 126 -2.68 -14.43 1.49
CA VAL A 126 -1.86 -13.26 1.12
C VAL A 126 -1.30 -13.43 -0.30
N THR A 127 -0.68 -14.59 -0.57
CA THR A 127 -0.16 -14.92 -1.90
C THR A 127 -1.23 -14.84 -2.99
N ALA A 128 -2.42 -15.40 -2.73
CA ALA A 128 -3.54 -15.35 -3.66
C ALA A 128 -4.03 -13.91 -3.91
N ARG A 129 -4.09 -13.07 -2.87
CA ARG A 129 -4.52 -11.67 -3.00
C ARG A 129 -3.51 -10.82 -3.78
N ILE A 130 -2.20 -11.05 -3.60
CA ILE A 130 -1.16 -10.39 -4.42
C ILE A 130 -1.28 -10.81 -5.89
N LEU A 131 -1.53 -12.10 -6.17
CA LEU A 131 -1.78 -12.58 -7.54
C LEU A 131 -3.04 -11.96 -8.14
N LEU A 132 -4.10 -11.78 -7.36
CA LEU A 132 -5.31 -11.11 -7.82
C LEU A 132 -5.07 -9.62 -8.12
N ASP A 133 -4.17 -8.94 -7.42
CA ASP A 133 -3.78 -7.55 -7.75
C ASP A 133 -3.08 -7.49 -9.11
N ASN A 134 -2.17 -8.43 -9.40
CA ASN A 134 -1.52 -8.53 -10.70
C ASN A 134 -2.54 -8.76 -11.83
N LEU A 135 -3.45 -9.72 -11.66
CA LEU A 135 -4.51 -10.00 -12.63
C LEU A 135 -5.45 -8.80 -12.83
N ARG A 136 -5.75 -8.06 -11.76
CA ARG A 136 -6.54 -6.82 -11.83
C ARG A 136 -5.85 -5.77 -12.68
N THR A 137 -4.56 -5.55 -12.46
CA THR A 137 -3.76 -4.59 -13.23
C THR A 137 -3.77 -4.94 -14.71
N GLU A 138 -3.57 -6.22 -15.07
CA GLU A 138 -3.64 -6.68 -16.46
C GLU A 138 -5.04 -6.46 -17.06
N ALA A 139 -6.09 -6.81 -16.32
CA ALA A 139 -7.46 -6.66 -16.79
C ALA A 139 -7.84 -5.19 -16.99
N LEU A 140 -7.48 -4.28 -16.08
CA LEU A 140 -7.74 -2.85 -16.19
C LEU A 140 -6.98 -2.23 -17.35
N SER A 141 -5.72 -2.61 -17.56
CA SER A 141 -4.91 -2.17 -18.69
C SER A 141 -5.50 -2.64 -20.02
N PHE A 142 -5.92 -3.90 -20.13
CA PHE A 142 -6.60 -4.43 -21.31
C PHE A 142 -7.90 -3.68 -21.62
N LEU A 143 -8.65 -3.31 -20.60
CA LEU A 143 -9.90 -2.56 -20.74
C LEU A 143 -9.67 -1.07 -21.02
N GLU A 144 -8.44 -0.56 -20.84
CA GLU A 144 -8.10 0.87 -20.99
C GLU A 144 -8.89 1.80 -20.05
N VAL A 145 -9.35 1.28 -18.92
CA VAL A 145 -10.10 2.05 -17.91
C VAL A 145 -9.15 2.81 -16.99
N LYS A 146 -8.12 2.12 -16.48
CA LYS A 146 -7.09 2.65 -15.60
C LYS A 146 -5.87 1.73 -15.66
N GLU A 147 -4.67 2.28 -15.47
CA GLU A 147 -3.46 1.45 -15.45
C GLU A 147 -3.38 0.55 -14.22
N GLU A 148 -3.73 1.08 -13.05
CA GLU A 148 -3.69 0.36 -11.78
C GLU A 148 -4.84 0.81 -10.86
N ALA A 149 -5.32 -0.08 -10.00
CA ALA A 149 -6.27 0.23 -8.94
C ALA A 149 -6.05 -0.64 -7.70
N THR A 150 -6.19 -0.05 -6.51
CA THR A 150 -6.21 -0.79 -5.25
C THR A 150 -7.51 -1.56 -5.09
N GLN A 151 -7.56 -2.49 -4.12
CA GLN A 151 -8.79 -3.21 -3.79
C GLN A 151 -9.92 -2.25 -3.40
N ALA A 152 -9.60 -1.23 -2.60
CA ALA A 152 -10.58 -0.22 -2.16
C ALA A 152 -11.09 0.67 -3.32
N GLU A 153 -10.24 0.98 -4.30
CA GLU A 153 -10.65 1.75 -5.48
C GLU A 153 -11.57 0.95 -6.41
N MET A 154 -11.39 -0.37 -6.50
CA MET A 154 -12.21 -1.24 -7.36
C MET A 154 -13.69 -1.21 -7.00
N GLU A 155 -14.04 -1.01 -5.73
CA GLU A 155 -15.44 -0.88 -5.31
C GLU A 155 -16.15 0.26 -6.05
N LYS A 156 -15.44 1.36 -6.31
CA LYS A 156 -15.95 2.53 -7.02
C LYS A 156 -15.86 2.40 -8.54
N LEU A 157 -14.82 1.73 -9.03
CA LEU A 157 -14.57 1.57 -10.47
C LEU A 157 -15.38 0.43 -11.10
N TYR A 158 -15.89 -0.49 -10.29
CA TYR A 158 -16.56 -1.70 -10.76
C TYR A 158 -17.67 -1.47 -11.80
N PRO A 159 -18.58 -0.46 -11.65
CA PRO A 159 -19.62 -0.23 -12.65
C PRO A 159 -19.04 0.12 -14.03
N ASP A 160 -18.06 1.01 -14.09
CA ASP A 160 -17.43 1.45 -15.34
C ASP A 160 -16.61 0.32 -15.99
N VAL A 161 -15.90 -0.44 -15.15
CA VAL A 161 -15.13 -1.63 -15.58
C VAL A 161 -16.06 -2.69 -16.17
N LEU A 162 -17.21 -2.96 -15.54
CA LEU A 162 -18.18 -3.94 -16.00
C LEU A 162 -18.78 -3.53 -17.35
N GLU A 163 -19.17 -2.26 -17.49
CA GLU A 163 -19.71 -1.74 -18.75
C GLU A 163 -18.69 -1.88 -19.89
N THR A 164 -17.45 -1.45 -19.66
CA THR A 164 -16.37 -1.53 -20.64
C THR A 164 -16.03 -3.00 -20.99
N PHE A 165 -16.04 -3.89 -19.99
CA PHE A 165 -15.81 -5.33 -20.19
C PHE A 165 -16.87 -5.94 -21.11
N ILE A 166 -18.16 -5.62 -20.87
CA ILE A 166 -19.27 -6.10 -21.71
C ILE A 166 -19.12 -5.59 -23.14
N GLN A 167 -18.85 -4.29 -23.32
CA GLN A 167 -18.68 -3.66 -24.64
C GLN A 167 -17.51 -4.33 -25.41
N LYS A 168 -16.33 -4.41 -24.81
CA LYS A 168 -15.18 -5.09 -25.44
C LYS A 168 -15.43 -6.58 -25.68
N GLY A 169 -16.18 -7.24 -24.80
CA GLY A 169 -16.59 -8.61 -24.96
C GLY A 169 -17.48 -8.83 -26.17
N ILE A 170 -18.42 -7.92 -26.45
CA ILE A 170 -19.27 -7.91 -27.64
C ILE A 170 -18.43 -7.65 -28.89
N GLU A 171 -17.55 -6.63 -28.87
CA GLU A 171 -16.68 -6.28 -29.99
C GLU A 171 -15.75 -7.44 -30.39
N ASN A 172 -15.29 -8.21 -29.42
CA ASN A 172 -14.43 -9.40 -29.64
C ASN A 172 -15.22 -10.71 -29.84
N GLU A 173 -16.53 -10.62 -30.01
CA GLU A 173 -17.42 -11.79 -30.23
C GLU A 173 -17.40 -12.84 -29.08
N ILE A 174 -16.99 -12.45 -27.87
CA ILE A 174 -16.93 -13.30 -26.67
C ILE A 174 -18.27 -13.28 -25.92
N VAL A 175 -18.96 -12.14 -25.96
CA VAL A 175 -20.24 -11.93 -25.27
C VAL A 175 -21.35 -11.73 -26.30
N ASN A 176 -22.50 -12.40 -26.12
CA ASN A 176 -23.64 -12.23 -26.98
C ASN A 176 -24.25 -10.81 -26.78
N PRO A 177 -24.44 -10.00 -27.86
CA PRO A 177 -25.01 -8.66 -27.76
C PRO A 177 -26.48 -8.61 -27.30
N GLU A 178 -27.18 -9.76 -27.21
CA GLU A 178 -28.55 -9.87 -26.71
C GLU A 178 -28.62 -10.05 -25.18
N LEU A 179 -27.49 -10.13 -24.50
CA LEU A 179 -27.39 -10.20 -23.03
C LEU A 179 -27.54 -8.84 -22.41
#